data_970df11449cf802e1e30335b3a29a921
#
_entry.id   970df11449cf802e1e30335b3a29a921
#
_cell.length_a   1.000
_cell.length_b   1.000
_cell.length_c   1.000
_cell.angle_alpha   90.00
_cell.angle_beta   90.00
_cell.angle_gamma   90.00
#
_symmetry.space_group_name_H-M   'P 1'
#
loop_
_entity.id
_entity.type
_entity.pdbx_description
1 polymer ?
#
loop_
_entity_poly.entity_id
_entity_poly.type
_entity_poly.pdbx_seq_one_letter_code
_entity_poly.pdbx_strand_id
1 'polypeptide(L)'
;MIRKIVITIGLVLTIGLAATAQRVALKNNLAYDAILTPNLSLEFAMGNKFTFDTQVGWNAFIFNLDAGKPNYSETKWAHWMAQPELRYWFCDVFNGWFLGLHGHVGQMNVGGIDIPFVLENKNSIMKDHRYEGWFYGGGLSVGYQWVLSTRSSLEFSLGAGYARILYDKFPCQRCGTKIDEGKANYVGPTKATISYVFFFK
;
A
#
# COMPACT_ATOMS: atom_id res chain seq x y z
N MET A 1 -28.68 17.40 8.00
CA MET A 1 -28.11 17.51 6.64
C MET A 1 -27.12 16.38 6.35
N ILE A 2 -26.10 16.16 7.15
CA ILE A 2 -25.08 15.12 7.01
C ILE A 2 -25.68 13.70 6.86
N ARG A 3 -26.67 13.32 7.69
CA ARG A 3 -27.34 12.01 7.63
C ARG A 3 -28.00 11.72 6.27
N LYS A 4 -28.60 12.73 5.65
CA LYS A 4 -29.22 12.59 4.31
C LYS A 4 -28.14 12.43 3.24
N ILE A 5 -27.03 13.15 3.35
CA ILE A 5 -25.90 13.05 2.41
C ILE A 5 -25.27 11.66 2.50
N VAL A 6 -25.04 11.12 3.70
CA VAL A 6 -24.48 9.78 3.90
C VAL A 6 -25.41 8.69 3.32
N ILE A 7 -26.74 8.83 3.54
CA ILE A 7 -27.72 7.89 3.01
C ILE A 7 -27.77 7.98 1.47
N THR A 8 -27.71 9.19 0.91
CA THR A 8 -27.71 9.38 -0.55
C THR A 8 -26.44 8.82 -1.19
N ILE A 9 -25.27 9.05 -0.61
CA ILE A 9 -24.01 8.48 -1.07
C ILE A 9 -24.05 6.95 -0.97
N GLY A 10 -24.55 6.40 0.15
CA GLY A 10 -24.74 4.97 0.32
C GLY A 10 -25.70 4.37 -0.72
N LEU A 11 -26.79 5.04 -1.01
CA LEU A 11 -27.77 4.60 -2.01
C LEU A 11 -27.23 4.68 -3.45
N VAL A 12 -26.49 5.73 -3.78
CA VAL A 12 -25.82 5.89 -5.08
C VAL A 12 -24.76 4.82 -5.29
N LEU A 13 -23.99 4.51 -4.24
CA LEU A 13 -23.00 3.41 -4.27
C LEU A 13 -23.68 2.04 -4.47
N THR A 14 -24.80 1.79 -3.81
CA THR A 14 -25.53 0.49 -3.95
C THR A 14 -26.22 0.35 -5.30
N ILE A 15 -26.76 1.41 -5.87
CA ILE A 15 -27.42 1.39 -7.20
C ILE A 15 -26.36 1.23 -8.31
N GLY A 16 -25.19 1.85 -8.17
CA GLY A 16 -24.06 1.67 -9.11
C GLY A 16 -23.54 0.24 -9.17
N LEU A 17 -23.63 -0.50 -8.07
CA LEU A 17 -23.21 -1.91 -7.98
C LEU A 17 -24.21 -2.90 -8.61
N ALA A 18 -25.48 -2.53 -8.78
CA ALA A 18 -26.53 -3.41 -9.28
C ALA A 18 -26.71 -3.37 -10.80
N ALA A 19 -26.14 -2.40 -11.51
CA ALA A 19 -26.48 -2.10 -12.91
C ALA A 19 -25.64 -2.83 -13.96
N THR A 20 -24.59 -3.56 -13.58
CA THR A 20 -23.82 -4.41 -14.50
C THR A 20 -23.42 -5.69 -13.78
N ALA A 21 -23.31 -6.79 -14.52
CA ALA A 21 -22.63 -8.00 -14.02
C ALA A 21 -21.14 -7.66 -13.81
N GLN A 22 -20.87 -6.81 -12.80
CA GLN A 22 -19.55 -6.30 -12.50
C GLN A 22 -18.73 -7.48 -12.00
N ARG A 23 -17.71 -7.82 -12.74
CA ARG A 23 -16.69 -8.72 -12.25
C ARG A 23 -15.94 -7.99 -11.15
N VAL A 24 -16.05 -8.54 -9.94
CA VAL A 24 -15.36 -8.04 -8.75
C VAL A 24 -14.33 -9.09 -8.35
N ALA A 25 -13.12 -8.65 -8.12
CA ALA A 25 -12.05 -9.48 -7.63
C ALA A 25 -11.61 -9.04 -6.24
N LEU A 26 -11.43 -10.00 -5.34
CA LEU A 26 -10.76 -9.85 -4.06
C LEU A 26 -9.33 -10.33 -4.22
N LYS A 27 -8.36 -9.57 -3.73
CA LYS A 27 -6.95 -9.91 -3.86
C LYS A 27 -6.23 -9.82 -2.52
N ASN A 28 -5.23 -10.65 -2.40
CA ASN A 28 -4.26 -10.61 -1.32
C ASN A 28 -2.86 -10.60 -1.92
N ASN A 29 -2.04 -9.64 -1.51
CA ASN A 29 -0.65 -9.50 -1.96
C ASN A 29 0.27 -10.32 -1.06
N LEU A 30 0.69 -11.47 -1.54
CA LEU A 30 1.57 -12.41 -0.83
C LEU A 30 2.95 -11.83 -0.53
N ALA A 31 3.44 -10.91 -1.36
CA ALA A 31 4.71 -10.22 -1.09
C ALA A 31 4.61 -9.32 0.15
N TYR A 32 3.45 -8.71 0.41
CA TYR A 32 3.22 -7.93 1.63
C TYR A 32 3.06 -8.84 2.85
N ASP A 33 2.41 -9.98 2.71
CA ASP A 33 2.29 -10.96 3.79
C ASP A 33 3.67 -11.49 4.20
N ALA A 34 4.57 -11.69 3.24
CA ALA A 34 5.94 -12.13 3.52
C ALA A 34 6.75 -11.13 4.37
N ILE A 35 6.39 -9.84 4.32
CA ILE A 35 6.97 -8.79 5.20
C ILE A 35 6.04 -8.44 6.37
N LEU A 36 5.18 -9.38 6.76
CA LEU A 36 4.27 -9.27 7.90
C LEU A 36 3.30 -8.07 7.79
N THR A 37 2.87 -7.74 6.59
CA THR A 37 1.91 -6.68 6.32
C THR A 37 0.62 -7.27 5.76
N PRO A 38 -0.34 -7.67 6.61
CA PRO A 38 -1.67 -8.07 6.18
C PRO A 38 -2.28 -7.03 5.26
N ASN A 39 -2.87 -7.49 4.17
CA ASN A 39 -3.40 -6.61 3.16
C ASN A 39 -4.60 -7.22 2.43
N LEU A 40 -5.39 -6.36 1.86
CA LEU A 40 -6.53 -6.74 1.06
C LEU A 40 -6.73 -5.72 -0.07
N SER A 41 -7.11 -6.20 -1.24
CA SER A 41 -7.48 -5.35 -2.35
C SER A 41 -8.82 -5.78 -2.95
N LEU A 42 -9.58 -4.79 -3.39
CA LEU A 42 -10.80 -4.97 -4.17
C LEU A 42 -10.63 -4.32 -5.53
N GLU A 43 -10.87 -5.09 -6.58
CA GLU A 43 -10.83 -4.61 -7.96
C GLU A 43 -12.18 -4.77 -8.64
N PHE A 44 -12.62 -3.70 -9.30
CA PHE A 44 -13.89 -3.61 -10.00
C PHE A 44 -13.67 -3.39 -11.50
N ALA A 45 -14.34 -4.18 -12.35
CA ALA A 45 -14.34 -3.93 -13.78
C ALA A 45 -15.18 -2.70 -14.11
N MET A 46 -14.60 -1.77 -14.85
CA MET A 46 -15.23 -0.55 -15.38
C MET A 46 -15.37 -0.67 -16.91
N GLY A 47 -16.12 -1.68 -17.36
CA GLY A 47 -16.26 -2.01 -18.78
C GLY A 47 -15.27 -3.10 -19.23
N ASN A 48 -14.88 -3.07 -20.50
CA ASN A 48 -14.13 -4.17 -21.13
C ASN A 48 -12.62 -4.01 -21.07
N LYS A 49 -12.12 -2.81 -20.76
CA LYS A 49 -10.69 -2.48 -20.81
C LYS A 49 -10.15 -1.83 -19.54
N PHE A 50 -11.03 -1.36 -18.66
CA PHE A 50 -10.61 -0.65 -17.46
C PHE A 50 -11.07 -1.37 -16.20
N THR A 51 -10.21 -1.34 -15.18
CA THR A 51 -10.54 -1.74 -13.82
C THR A 51 -10.05 -0.68 -12.84
N PHE A 52 -10.72 -0.60 -11.71
CA PHE A 52 -10.28 0.18 -10.56
C PHE A 52 -9.97 -0.76 -9.41
N ASP A 53 -8.74 -0.72 -8.93
CA ASP A 53 -8.22 -1.51 -7.83
C ASP A 53 -7.94 -0.62 -6.63
N THR A 54 -8.20 -1.10 -5.43
CA THR A 54 -7.82 -0.40 -4.19
C THR A 54 -7.26 -1.39 -3.19
N GLN A 55 -5.96 -1.30 -2.97
CA GLN A 55 -5.25 -2.09 -1.96
C GLN A 55 -5.13 -1.30 -0.66
N VAL A 56 -5.39 -1.97 0.46
CA VAL A 56 -5.12 -1.46 1.80
C VAL A 56 -4.24 -2.47 2.51
N GLY A 57 -3.16 -2.00 3.10
CA GLY A 57 -2.26 -2.79 3.95
C GLY A 57 -2.11 -2.14 5.31
N TRP A 58 -1.95 -2.96 6.34
CA TRP A 58 -1.77 -2.49 7.70
C TRP A 58 -0.81 -3.39 8.45
N ASN A 59 0.18 -2.78 9.11
CA ASN A 59 1.14 -3.45 9.96
C ASN A 59 1.27 -2.69 11.27
N ALA A 60 1.07 -3.37 12.38
CA ALA A 60 1.22 -2.80 13.74
C ALA A 60 2.31 -3.52 14.54
N PHE A 61 3.18 -4.29 13.91
CA PHE A 61 4.17 -5.08 14.63
C PHE A 61 5.31 -4.23 15.17
N ILE A 62 5.62 -4.46 16.42
CA ILE A 62 6.77 -3.93 17.14
C ILE A 62 7.66 -5.13 17.46
N PHE A 63 8.86 -5.17 16.91
CA PHE A 63 9.79 -6.25 17.13
C PHE A 63 10.73 -5.89 18.27
N ASN A 64 10.65 -6.62 19.38
CA ASN A 64 11.54 -6.48 20.52
C ASN A 64 12.71 -7.47 20.39
N LEU A 65 13.61 -7.26 19.44
CA LEU A 65 14.72 -8.18 19.17
C LEU A 65 15.79 -8.20 20.27
N ASP A 66 15.87 -7.18 21.12
CA ASP A 66 16.91 -6.98 22.11
C ASP A 66 16.40 -6.69 23.54
N ALA A 67 15.23 -7.21 23.88
CA ALA A 67 14.65 -7.07 25.22
C ALA A 67 15.58 -7.70 26.26
N GLY A 68 16.27 -6.86 27.03
CA GLY A 68 17.23 -7.30 28.08
C GLY A 68 18.61 -6.67 27.99
N LYS A 69 18.95 -5.91 26.95
CA LYS A 69 20.22 -5.19 26.85
C LYS A 69 20.10 -3.76 27.41
N PRO A 70 21.16 -3.19 28.02
CA PRO A 70 21.14 -1.85 28.62
C PRO A 70 20.86 -0.71 27.61
N ASN A 71 21.16 -0.90 26.32
CA ASN A 71 20.92 0.03 25.22
C ASN A 71 19.84 -0.48 24.27
N TYR A 72 18.71 -0.83 24.81
CA TYR A 72 17.56 -1.35 24.10
C TYR A 72 17.01 -0.35 23.07
N SER A 73 17.10 -0.71 21.79
CA SER A 73 16.47 -0.01 20.68
C SER A 73 15.21 -0.78 20.24
N GLU A 74 14.06 -0.17 20.37
CA GLU A 74 12.80 -0.77 19.87
C GLU A 74 12.78 -0.71 18.33
N THR A 75 12.82 -1.85 17.69
CA THR A 75 12.58 -1.96 16.26
C THR A 75 11.09 -1.86 15.99
N LYS A 76 10.67 -0.78 15.34
CA LYS A 76 9.28 -0.55 14.95
C LYS A 76 9.14 -0.62 13.43
N TRP A 77 8.15 -1.38 12.98
CA TRP A 77 7.73 -1.46 11.58
C TRP A 77 6.23 -1.33 11.50
N ALA A 78 5.71 -0.19 11.99
CA ALA A 78 4.29 0.06 11.98
C ALA A 78 3.93 1.02 10.85
N HIS A 79 2.99 0.62 10.00
CA HIS A 79 2.50 1.46 8.92
C HIS A 79 1.12 1.00 8.46
N TRP A 80 0.39 1.90 7.86
CA TRP A 80 -0.74 1.57 7.01
C TRP A 80 -0.60 2.31 5.67
N MET A 81 -1.15 1.72 4.63
CA MET A 81 -1.12 2.29 3.28
C MET A 81 -2.42 1.96 2.55
N ALA A 82 -2.93 2.94 1.84
CA ALA A 82 -3.97 2.76 0.83
C ALA A 82 -3.39 3.12 -0.54
N GLN A 83 -3.65 2.25 -1.52
CA GLN A 83 -3.11 2.40 -2.87
C GLN A 83 -4.21 2.15 -3.91
N PRO A 84 -4.99 3.20 -4.29
CA PRO A 84 -5.89 3.15 -5.42
C PRO A 84 -5.12 3.11 -6.74
N GLU A 85 -5.63 2.38 -7.71
CA GLU A 85 -5.04 2.22 -9.04
C GLU A 85 -6.10 2.10 -10.12
N LEU A 86 -5.97 2.88 -11.17
CA LEU A 86 -6.72 2.74 -12.40
C LEU A 86 -5.89 1.92 -13.39
N ARG A 87 -6.46 0.84 -13.94
CA ARG A 87 -5.78 -0.10 -14.82
C ARG A 87 -6.40 -0.12 -16.21
N TYR A 88 -5.56 -0.17 -17.20
CA TYR A 88 -5.93 -0.42 -18.58
C TYR A 88 -5.41 -1.79 -19.03
N TRP A 89 -6.29 -2.64 -19.52
CA TRP A 89 -6.02 -4.00 -19.99
C TRP A 89 -5.86 -4.03 -21.50
N PHE A 90 -4.78 -4.64 -21.98
CA PHE A 90 -4.52 -4.75 -23.42
C PHE A 90 -5.48 -5.74 -24.09
N CYS A 91 -5.81 -6.82 -23.37
CA CYS A 91 -6.84 -7.79 -23.79
C CYS A 91 -8.15 -7.53 -23.03
N ASP A 92 -8.79 -8.55 -22.52
CA ASP A 92 -9.97 -8.42 -21.65
C ASP A 92 -9.55 -8.12 -20.22
N VAL A 93 -10.45 -7.48 -19.46
CA VAL A 93 -10.23 -7.23 -18.04
C VAL A 93 -9.96 -8.55 -17.30
N PHE A 94 -9.02 -8.50 -16.35
CA PHE A 94 -8.56 -9.64 -15.56
C PHE A 94 -7.83 -10.74 -16.36
N ASN A 95 -7.30 -10.42 -17.54
CA ASN A 95 -6.55 -11.39 -18.34
C ASN A 95 -5.37 -10.74 -19.07
N GLY A 96 -4.17 -11.26 -18.81
CA GLY A 96 -2.96 -10.83 -19.50
C GLY A 96 -2.36 -9.54 -18.96
N TRP A 97 -1.78 -8.74 -19.85
CA TRP A 97 -1.05 -7.52 -19.52
C TRP A 97 -1.96 -6.35 -19.23
N PHE A 98 -1.56 -5.53 -18.24
CA PHE A 98 -2.19 -4.25 -17.96
C PHE A 98 -1.15 -3.17 -17.64
N LEU A 99 -1.55 -1.93 -17.85
CA LEU A 99 -0.88 -0.73 -17.36
C LEU A 99 -1.74 -0.10 -16.27
N GLY A 100 -1.11 0.38 -15.21
CA GLY A 100 -1.78 1.03 -14.09
C GLY A 100 -1.25 2.43 -13.82
N LEU A 101 -2.16 3.31 -13.42
CA LEU A 101 -1.86 4.59 -12.80
C LEU A 101 -2.29 4.49 -11.34
N HIS A 102 -1.34 4.52 -10.42
CA HIS A 102 -1.64 4.38 -8.99
C HIS A 102 -1.29 5.64 -8.20
N GLY A 103 -2.12 5.92 -7.21
CA GLY A 103 -1.79 6.79 -6.10
C GLY A 103 -1.47 5.96 -4.87
N HIS A 104 -0.78 6.55 -3.90
CA HIS A 104 -0.59 5.94 -2.60
C HIS A 104 -0.58 7.00 -1.51
N VAL A 105 -1.12 6.64 -0.37
CA VAL A 105 -1.13 7.44 0.85
C VAL A 105 -1.03 6.52 2.05
N GLY A 106 -0.27 6.92 3.04
CA GLY A 106 -0.13 6.14 4.25
C GLY A 106 0.56 6.90 5.37
N GLN A 107 0.65 6.22 6.48
CA GLN A 107 1.34 6.68 7.67
C GLN A 107 2.36 5.63 8.09
N MET A 108 3.51 6.06 8.52
CA MET A 108 4.58 5.18 8.96
C MET A 108 5.08 5.59 10.35
N ASN A 109 5.47 4.59 11.13
CA ASN A 109 6.21 4.74 12.37
C ASN A 109 7.30 3.66 12.35
N VAL A 110 8.47 4.05 11.86
CA VAL A 110 9.57 3.14 11.55
C VAL A 110 10.82 3.57 12.31
N GLY A 111 11.47 2.63 12.95
CA GLY A 111 12.73 2.88 13.69
C GLY A 111 13.50 1.60 13.96
N GLY A 112 14.82 1.73 14.15
CA GLY A 112 15.68 0.59 14.42
C GLY A 112 15.90 -0.35 13.23
N ILE A 113 15.55 0.06 12.02
CA ILE A 113 15.68 -0.74 10.77
C ILE A 113 16.49 0.07 9.76
N ASP A 114 17.34 -0.63 9.02
CA ASP A 114 18.06 -0.07 7.87
C ASP A 114 17.31 -0.43 6.59
N ILE A 115 16.64 0.58 6.01
CA ILE A 115 15.92 0.41 4.73
C ILE A 115 16.79 1.05 3.66
N PRO A 116 17.44 0.26 2.80
CA PRO A 116 18.20 0.80 1.70
C PRO A 116 17.28 1.60 0.75
N PHE A 117 17.75 2.72 0.24
CA PHE A 117 17.13 3.60 -0.77
C PHE A 117 16.05 4.58 -0.29
N VAL A 118 15.53 4.54 0.93
CA VAL A 118 14.38 5.37 1.30
C VAL A 118 14.76 6.74 1.88
N LEU A 119 15.89 6.87 2.56
CA LEU A 119 16.36 8.12 3.17
C LEU A 119 17.89 8.24 3.05
N GLU A 120 18.40 8.32 1.84
CA GLU A 120 19.83 8.44 1.59
C GLU A 120 20.33 9.87 1.82
N ASN A 121 20.40 10.25 3.09
CA ASN A 121 21.21 11.37 3.52
C ASN A 121 22.26 10.81 4.49
N LYS A 122 23.53 10.99 4.19
CA LYS A 122 24.70 10.41 4.87
C LYS A 122 24.75 10.59 6.40
N ASN A 123 23.80 11.32 6.99
CA ASN A 123 23.68 11.60 8.43
C ASN A 123 22.39 11.08 9.07
N SER A 124 21.52 10.34 8.37
CA SER A 124 20.29 9.79 8.94
C SER A 124 20.35 8.27 9.02
N ILE A 125 21.03 7.79 10.02
CA ILE A 125 21.05 6.36 10.34
C ILE A 125 19.69 6.03 10.96
N MET A 126 18.78 5.39 10.19
CA MET A 126 17.48 4.90 10.68
C MET A 126 17.65 3.93 11.86
N LYS A 127 18.83 3.41 12.07
CA LYS A 127 19.20 2.52 13.17
C LYS A 127 19.06 3.18 14.54
N ASP A 128 19.38 4.47 14.64
CA ASP A 128 19.46 5.19 15.91
C ASP A 128 18.26 6.10 16.16
N HIS A 129 17.35 6.22 15.19
CA HIS A 129 16.24 7.16 15.24
C HIS A 129 14.95 6.50 14.77
N ARG A 130 13.85 6.97 15.35
CA ARG A 130 12.49 6.63 14.95
C ARG A 130 11.90 7.75 14.10
N TYR A 131 11.31 7.40 12.99
CA TYR A 131 10.64 8.30 12.08
C TYR A 131 9.13 8.00 12.09
N GLU A 132 8.36 9.01 12.39
CA GLU A 132 6.91 8.95 12.36
C GLU A 132 6.39 10.00 11.39
N GLY A 133 5.49 9.61 10.48
CA GLY A 133 5.03 10.59 9.50
C GLY A 133 4.08 10.04 8.47
N TRP A 134 3.78 10.91 7.52
CA TRP A 134 2.91 10.63 6.39
C TRP A 134 3.71 10.53 5.10
N PHE A 135 3.27 9.66 4.22
CA PHE A 135 3.74 9.64 2.85
C PHE A 135 2.56 9.61 1.87
N TYR A 136 2.74 10.27 0.75
CA TYR A 136 1.77 10.27 -0.34
C TYR A 136 2.47 10.49 -1.67
N GLY A 137 1.86 9.97 -2.73
CA GLY A 137 2.44 10.07 -4.05
C GLY A 137 1.66 9.29 -5.09
N GLY A 138 2.33 8.99 -6.19
CA GLY A 138 1.74 8.22 -7.27
C GLY A 138 2.78 7.77 -8.28
N GLY A 139 2.38 6.89 -9.17
CA GLY A 139 3.27 6.32 -10.16
C GLY A 139 2.54 5.52 -11.23
N LEU A 140 3.34 4.94 -12.09
CA LEU A 140 2.89 4.03 -13.13
C LEU A 140 3.30 2.61 -12.78
N SER A 141 2.47 1.66 -13.16
CA SER A 141 2.74 0.24 -12.99
C SER A 141 2.49 -0.52 -14.28
N VAL A 142 3.12 -1.66 -14.39
CA VAL A 142 2.86 -2.68 -15.38
C VAL A 142 2.67 -4.00 -14.66
N GLY A 143 1.72 -4.80 -15.10
CA GLY A 143 1.50 -6.11 -14.52
C GLY A 143 0.93 -7.10 -15.51
N TYR A 144 0.94 -8.35 -15.06
CA TYR A 144 0.40 -9.47 -15.80
C TYR A 144 -0.45 -10.34 -14.88
N GLN A 145 -1.63 -10.67 -15.33
CA GLN A 145 -2.52 -11.59 -14.63
C GLN A 145 -2.63 -12.92 -15.37
N TRP A 146 -2.30 -13.98 -14.64
CA TRP A 146 -2.36 -15.34 -15.12
C TRP A 146 -3.60 -16.03 -14.58
N VAL A 147 -4.52 -16.36 -15.46
CA VAL A 147 -5.76 -17.07 -15.12
C VAL A 147 -5.43 -18.52 -14.79
N LEU A 148 -5.68 -18.94 -13.54
CA LEU A 148 -5.47 -20.31 -13.06
C LEU A 148 -6.75 -21.14 -13.21
N SER A 149 -7.90 -20.54 -12.91
CA SER A 149 -9.20 -21.18 -13.01
C SER A 149 -10.31 -20.14 -13.25
N THR A 150 -11.56 -20.59 -13.36
CA THR A 150 -12.72 -19.70 -13.53
C THR A 150 -12.96 -18.74 -12.35
N ARG A 151 -12.34 -18.99 -11.19
CA ARG A 151 -12.50 -18.20 -9.95
C ARG A 151 -11.20 -17.72 -9.35
N SER A 152 -10.06 -18.07 -9.92
CA SER A 152 -8.77 -17.70 -9.34
C SER A 152 -7.74 -17.35 -10.40
N SER A 153 -6.90 -16.37 -10.07
CA SER A 153 -5.78 -15.94 -10.89
C SER A 153 -4.59 -15.62 -10.01
N LEU A 154 -3.42 -15.57 -10.61
CA LEU A 154 -2.20 -15.05 -10.01
C LEU A 154 -1.81 -13.77 -10.76
N GLU A 155 -1.49 -12.72 -10.03
CA GLU A 155 -1.12 -11.41 -10.58
C GLU A 155 0.27 -11.01 -10.12
N PHE A 156 1.06 -10.51 -11.07
CA PHE A 156 2.36 -9.90 -10.80
C PHE A 156 2.31 -8.46 -11.28
N SER A 157 2.73 -7.50 -10.44
CA SER A 157 2.89 -6.14 -10.90
C SER A 157 4.10 -5.44 -10.28
N LEU A 158 4.68 -4.56 -11.07
CA LEU A 158 5.75 -3.67 -10.65
C LEU A 158 5.40 -2.24 -11.06
N GLY A 159 5.73 -1.29 -10.20
CA GLY A 159 5.47 0.11 -10.47
C GLY A 159 6.56 1.00 -9.90
N ALA A 160 6.77 2.10 -10.59
CA ALA A 160 7.68 3.16 -10.17
C ALA A 160 6.95 4.50 -10.15
N GLY A 161 7.39 5.38 -9.29
CA GLY A 161 6.74 6.67 -9.12
C GLY A 161 7.47 7.59 -8.17
N TYR A 162 6.73 8.56 -7.70
CA TYR A 162 7.18 9.58 -6.77
C TYR A 162 6.39 9.49 -5.47
N ALA A 163 7.09 9.64 -4.35
CA ALA A 163 6.49 9.79 -3.04
C ALA A 163 7.07 10.99 -2.30
N ARG A 164 6.21 11.77 -1.68
CA ARG A 164 6.57 12.79 -0.71
C ARG A 164 6.37 12.25 0.69
N ILE A 165 7.42 12.33 1.50
CA ILE A 165 7.45 11.84 2.88
C ILE A 165 7.59 13.06 3.79
N LEU A 166 6.67 13.21 4.73
CA LEU A 166 6.68 14.20 5.80
C LEU A 166 6.93 13.45 7.09
N TYR A 167 8.01 13.74 7.81
CA TYR A 167 8.37 12.97 8.99
C TYR A 167 8.81 13.83 10.15
N ASP A 168 8.52 13.33 11.34
CA ASP A 168 9.06 13.76 12.61
C ASP A 168 10.11 12.75 13.06
N LYS A 169 11.23 13.25 13.57
CA LYS A 169 12.36 12.45 14.04
C LYS A 169 12.36 12.38 15.54
N PHE A 170 12.49 11.18 16.09
CA PHE A 170 12.54 10.89 17.50
C PHE A 170 13.78 10.03 17.83
N PRO A 171 14.31 10.07 19.06
CA PRO A 171 15.30 9.09 19.50
C PRO A 171 14.63 7.70 19.58
N CYS A 172 15.42 6.64 19.35
CA CYS A 172 14.96 5.25 19.46
C CYS A 172 14.68 4.78 20.91
N GLN A 173 14.37 5.68 21.83
CA GLN A 173 14.02 5.39 23.21
C GLN A 173 12.50 5.40 23.43
N ARG A 174 12.07 4.73 24.51
CA ARG A 174 10.64 4.54 24.82
C ARG A 174 9.84 5.85 24.99
N CYS A 175 10.49 6.92 25.42
CA CYS A 175 9.91 8.24 25.65
C CYS A 175 10.89 9.31 25.16
N GLY A 176 10.89 9.59 23.86
CA GLY A 176 11.70 10.66 23.28
C GLY A 176 10.85 11.86 22.91
N THR A 177 11.32 13.06 23.25
CA THR A 177 10.77 14.29 22.68
C THR A 177 11.19 14.39 21.21
N LYS A 178 10.35 15.00 20.38
CA LYS A 178 10.66 15.28 18.98
C LYS A 178 11.99 16.04 18.88
N ILE A 179 12.92 15.51 18.08
CA ILE A 179 14.23 16.09 17.87
C ILE A 179 14.22 17.05 16.70
N ASP A 180 13.54 16.64 15.60
CA ASP A 180 13.55 17.37 14.34
C ASP A 180 12.32 17.01 13.49
N GLU A 181 12.04 17.81 12.48
CA GLU A 181 11.04 17.53 11.45
C GLU A 181 11.66 17.70 10.07
N GLY A 182 11.24 16.87 9.13
CA GLY A 182 11.79 16.92 7.80
C GLY A 182 10.82 16.51 6.71
N LYS A 183 11.27 16.75 5.49
CA LYS A 183 10.55 16.36 4.28
C LYS A 183 11.55 15.67 3.34
N ALA A 184 11.17 14.52 2.83
CA ALA A 184 11.96 13.81 1.83
C ALA A 184 11.14 13.60 0.56
N ASN A 185 11.82 13.57 -0.56
CA ASN A 185 11.26 13.20 -1.85
C ASN A 185 11.89 11.88 -2.27
N TYR A 186 11.08 10.94 -2.67
CA TYR A 186 11.51 9.64 -3.15
C TYR A 186 11.07 9.43 -4.58
N VAL A 187 11.98 8.98 -5.42
CA VAL A 187 11.69 8.53 -6.79
C VAL A 187 12.25 7.13 -6.94
N GLY A 188 11.41 6.18 -7.27
CA GLY A 188 11.83 4.79 -7.38
C GLY A 188 10.68 3.80 -7.42
N PRO A 189 10.91 2.52 -7.10
CA PRO A 189 9.85 1.53 -7.01
C PRO A 189 8.81 1.91 -5.94
N THR A 190 7.55 2.06 -6.35
CA THR A 190 6.42 2.41 -5.45
C THR A 190 5.38 1.31 -5.35
N LYS A 191 5.53 0.26 -6.15
CA LYS A 191 4.65 -0.90 -6.14
C LYS A 191 5.41 -2.16 -6.53
N ALA A 192 5.19 -3.23 -5.77
CA ALA A 192 5.62 -4.59 -6.11
C ALA A 192 4.59 -5.57 -5.53
N THR A 193 3.91 -6.32 -6.38
CA THR A 193 2.88 -7.26 -5.94
C THR A 193 3.05 -8.62 -6.56
N ILE A 194 2.80 -9.64 -5.74
CA ILE A 194 2.52 -11.01 -6.14
C ILE A 194 1.20 -11.33 -5.48
N SER A 195 0.09 -11.27 -6.22
CA SER A 195 -1.24 -11.33 -5.62
C SER A 195 -2.00 -12.56 -6.06
N TYR A 196 -2.63 -13.21 -5.09
CA TYR A 196 -3.67 -14.17 -5.35
C TYR A 196 -5.00 -13.43 -5.54
N VAL A 197 -5.70 -13.75 -6.62
CA VAL A 197 -6.93 -13.07 -7.05
C VAL A 197 -8.08 -14.05 -7.00
N PHE A 198 -9.15 -13.70 -6.31
CA PHE A 198 -10.39 -14.47 -6.24
C PHE A 198 -11.57 -13.68 -6.81
N PHE A 199 -12.35 -14.32 -7.71
CA PHE A 199 -13.51 -13.71 -8.34
C PHE A 199 -14.82 -14.12 -7.68
N PHE A 200 -15.63 -13.13 -7.36
CA PHE A 200 -17.03 -13.35 -7.00
C PHE A 200 -17.85 -13.56 -8.29
N LYS A 201 -18.66 -14.58 -8.30
CA LYS A 201 -19.65 -14.83 -9.37
C LYS A 201 -20.99 -14.28 -8.96
#